data_1cb67283c18fa8471766a28b1469fc88
#
_entry.id   1cb67283c18fa8471766a28b1469fc88
#
_cell.length_a   1.000
_cell.length_b   1.000
_cell.length_c   1.000
_cell.angle_alpha   90.00
_cell.angle_beta   90.00
_cell.angle_gamma   90.00
#
_symmetry.space_group_name_H-M   'P 1'
#
loop_
_entity.id
_entity.type
_entity.pdbx_description
1 polymer ?
#
loop_
_entity_poly.entity_id
_entity_poly.type
_entity_poly.pdbx_seq_one_letter_code
_entity_poly.pdbx_strand_id
1 'polypeptide(L)'
;MTRIAITVLALIHLLATLWHGNAHTRLAIELTPAKTIFVVGVILIAPLVSVGFVWTRFVSVGLWIFFLSMLGALLFGVYHHYVMVSPDNVSHLPGGNPDFHSQFISSAAIIAFLELVSALVAAYYLYSQQARSQVDAT
;
A
#
# COMPACT_ATOMS: atom_id res chain seq x y z
N MET A 1 -15.58 -4.78 13.88
CA MET A 1 -14.20 -5.29 13.70
C MET A 1 -13.60 -4.82 12.35
N THR A 2 -14.29 -4.96 11.22
CA THR A 2 -13.80 -4.56 9.87
C THR A 2 -13.25 -3.13 9.81
N ARG A 3 -14.00 -2.13 10.31
CA ARG A 3 -13.62 -0.71 10.27
C ARG A 3 -12.29 -0.45 10.98
N ILE A 4 -12.13 -1.02 12.17
CA ILE A 4 -10.90 -0.86 12.97
C ILE A 4 -9.71 -1.52 12.25
N ALA A 5 -9.88 -2.73 11.73
CA ALA A 5 -8.82 -3.44 11.02
C ALA A 5 -8.32 -2.64 9.79
N ILE A 6 -9.23 -2.15 8.94
CA ILE A 6 -8.87 -1.33 7.78
C ILE A 6 -8.17 -0.03 8.20
N THR A 7 -8.69 0.65 9.25
CA THR A 7 -8.06 1.88 9.76
C THR A 7 -6.64 1.64 10.26
N VAL A 8 -6.44 0.59 11.06
CA VAL A 8 -5.12 0.25 11.61
C VAL A 8 -4.13 -0.10 10.48
N LEU A 9 -4.55 -0.93 9.53
CA LEU A 9 -3.70 -1.30 8.38
C LEU A 9 -3.34 -0.08 7.53
N ALA A 10 -4.30 0.81 7.25
CA ALA A 10 -4.05 2.04 6.50
C ALA A 10 -3.04 2.97 7.22
N LEU A 11 -3.15 3.11 8.54
CA LEU A 11 -2.23 3.94 9.32
C LEU A 11 -0.81 3.34 9.40
N ILE A 12 -0.69 2.04 9.63
CA ILE A 12 0.61 1.35 9.64
C ILE A 12 1.26 1.44 8.26
N HIS A 13 0.49 1.22 7.18
CA HIS A 13 0.96 1.36 5.81
C HIS A 13 1.44 2.80 5.53
N LEU A 14 0.67 3.82 5.93
CA LEU A 14 1.06 5.22 5.79
C LEU A 14 2.41 5.51 6.47
N LEU A 15 2.59 5.06 7.71
CA LEU A 15 3.84 5.26 8.44
C LEU A 15 5.03 4.57 7.76
N ALA A 16 4.84 3.33 7.31
CA ALA A 16 5.86 2.58 6.59
C ALA A 16 6.22 3.26 5.26
N THR A 17 5.22 3.76 4.51
CA THR A 17 5.43 4.47 3.25
C THR A 17 6.16 5.80 3.45
N LEU A 18 5.84 6.57 4.49
CA LEU A 18 6.57 7.80 4.82
C LEU A 18 8.02 7.50 5.21
N TRP A 19 8.26 6.43 5.96
CA TRP A 19 9.61 5.98 6.31
C TRP A 19 10.41 5.56 5.08
N HIS A 20 9.79 4.84 4.13
CA HIS A 20 10.40 4.47 2.85
C HIS A 20 10.69 5.71 1.97
N GLY A 21 9.74 6.64 1.90
CA GLY A 21 9.90 7.90 1.17
C GLY A 21 11.06 8.77 1.70
N ASN A 22 11.35 8.70 3.02
CA ASN A 22 12.55 9.33 3.56
C ASN A 22 13.85 8.71 2.97
N ALA A 23 13.92 7.38 2.83
CA ALA A 23 15.06 6.72 2.21
C ALA A 23 15.22 7.12 0.73
N HIS A 24 14.13 7.20 -0.05
CA HIS A 24 14.14 7.75 -1.41
C HIS A 24 14.77 9.14 -1.47
N THR A 25 14.33 10.05 -0.60
CA THR A 25 14.86 11.42 -0.54
C THR A 25 16.34 11.45 -0.19
N ARG A 26 16.76 10.65 0.81
CA ARG A 26 18.15 10.59 1.26
C ARG A 26 19.11 9.96 0.26
N LEU A 27 18.62 9.05 -0.58
CA LEU A 27 19.38 8.41 -1.65
C LEU A 27 19.24 9.13 -2.99
N ALA A 28 18.54 10.28 -3.03
CA ALA A 28 18.26 11.05 -4.24
C ALA A 28 17.64 10.20 -5.37
N ILE A 29 16.79 9.23 -5.01
CA ILE A 29 16.04 8.41 -5.97
C ILE A 29 14.82 9.20 -6.43
N GLU A 30 14.89 9.76 -7.62
CA GLU A 30 13.83 10.59 -8.19
C GLU A 30 12.72 9.73 -8.81
N LEU A 31 11.49 10.14 -8.56
CA LEU A 31 10.31 9.57 -9.22
C LEU A 31 9.93 10.42 -10.43
N THR A 32 9.59 9.77 -11.54
CA THR A 32 8.99 10.50 -12.67
C THR A 32 7.63 11.08 -12.25
N PRO A 33 7.12 12.12 -12.92
CA PRO A 33 5.80 12.70 -12.60
C PRO A 33 4.68 11.67 -12.58
N ALA A 34 4.68 10.71 -13.51
CA ALA A 34 3.68 9.65 -13.55
C ALA A 34 3.75 8.73 -12.31
N LYS A 35 4.97 8.33 -11.90
CA LYS A 35 5.17 7.55 -10.66
C LYS A 35 4.74 8.35 -9.44
N THR A 36 5.07 9.65 -9.38
CA THR A 36 4.66 10.52 -8.27
C THR A 36 3.13 10.61 -8.15
N ILE A 37 2.41 10.78 -9.26
CA ILE A 37 0.95 10.79 -9.28
C ILE A 37 0.40 9.45 -8.76
N PHE A 38 0.96 8.33 -9.19
CA PHE A 38 0.55 7.01 -8.72
C PHE A 38 0.81 6.83 -7.22
N VAL A 39 2.02 7.16 -6.74
CA VAL A 39 2.38 7.05 -5.32
C VAL A 39 1.48 7.93 -4.46
N VAL A 40 1.28 9.19 -4.83
CA VAL A 40 0.43 10.10 -4.05
C VAL A 40 -1.04 9.69 -4.12
N GLY A 41 -1.57 9.40 -5.31
CA GLY A 41 -2.99 9.10 -5.51
C GLY A 41 -3.39 7.72 -5.00
N VAL A 42 -2.65 6.68 -5.40
CA VAL A 42 -3.02 5.28 -5.15
C VAL A 42 -2.43 4.76 -3.83
N ILE A 43 -1.16 5.06 -3.56
CA ILE A 43 -0.47 4.50 -2.38
C ILE A 43 -0.75 5.31 -1.12
N LEU A 44 -0.84 6.65 -1.19
CA LEU A 44 -1.05 7.49 -0.01
C LEU A 44 -2.52 7.89 0.19
N ILE A 45 -3.16 8.50 -0.82
CA ILE A 45 -4.50 9.10 -0.66
C ILE A 45 -5.60 8.03 -0.65
N ALA A 46 -5.59 7.08 -1.58
CA ALA A 46 -6.70 6.12 -1.71
C ALA A 46 -6.94 5.27 -0.45
N PRO A 47 -5.93 4.76 0.28
CA PRO A 47 -6.15 4.07 1.54
C PRO A 47 -6.80 4.94 2.61
N LEU A 48 -6.44 6.23 2.69
CA LEU A 48 -7.04 7.17 3.65
C LEU A 48 -8.50 7.48 3.29
N VAL A 49 -8.78 7.68 2.00
CA VAL A 49 -10.15 7.84 1.49
C VAL A 49 -10.98 6.60 1.81
N SER A 50 -10.43 5.40 1.66
CA SER A 50 -11.10 4.16 2.00
C SER A 50 -11.51 4.11 3.47
N VAL A 51 -10.64 4.57 4.39
CA VAL A 51 -10.97 4.69 5.82
C VAL A 51 -12.19 5.58 6.01
N GLY A 52 -12.29 6.74 5.33
CA GLY A 52 -13.47 7.57 5.37
C GLY A 52 -14.74 6.81 5.00
N PHE A 53 -14.72 6.06 3.89
CA PHE A 53 -15.88 5.30 3.41
C PHE A 53 -16.27 4.14 4.34
N VAL A 54 -15.33 3.39 4.91
CA VAL A 54 -15.67 2.27 5.81
C VAL A 54 -16.31 2.72 7.12
N TRP A 55 -16.20 3.99 7.50
CA TRP A 55 -16.89 4.56 8.66
C TRP A 55 -18.28 5.12 8.33
N THR A 56 -18.72 5.06 7.08
CA THR A 56 -20.07 5.46 6.64
C THR A 56 -20.93 4.22 6.34
N ARG A 57 -22.08 4.45 5.67
CA ARG A 57 -22.94 3.39 5.10
C ARG A 57 -22.33 2.74 3.84
N PHE A 58 -21.29 3.32 3.26
CA PHE A 58 -20.65 2.86 2.03
C PHE A 58 -19.44 1.94 2.30
N VAL A 59 -19.56 1.05 3.29
CA VAL A 59 -18.48 0.15 3.71
C VAL A 59 -17.90 -0.65 2.54
N SER A 60 -18.75 -1.20 1.66
CA SER A 60 -18.31 -1.98 0.50
C SER A 60 -17.46 -1.16 -0.46
N VAL A 61 -17.84 0.09 -0.71
CA VAL A 61 -17.04 1.02 -1.55
C VAL A 61 -15.66 1.25 -0.92
N GLY A 62 -15.63 1.51 0.39
CA GLY A 62 -14.37 1.67 1.11
C GLY A 62 -13.48 0.42 1.02
N LEU A 63 -14.05 -0.78 1.19
CA LEU A 63 -13.30 -2.03 1.07
C LEU A 63 -12.75 -2.25 -0.35
N TRP A 64 -13.51 -1.93 -1.40
CA TRP A 64 -13.02 -2.02 -2.77
C TRP A 64 -11.90 -1.02 -3.05
N ILE A 65 -12.04 0.24 -2.59
CA ILE A 65 -10.97 1.25 -2.73
C ILE A 65 -9.70 0.75 -2.02
N PHE A 66 -9.83 0.25 -0.79
CA PHE A 66 -8.69 -0.27 -0.03
C PHE A 66 -8.04 -1.47 -0.70
N PHE A 67 -8.83 -2.46 -1.13
CA PHE A 67 -8.33 -3.64 -1.83
C PHE A 67 -7.55 -3.26 -3.10
N LEU A 68 -8.16 -2.44 -3.96
CA LEU A 68 -7.55 -2.07 -5.23
C LEU A 68 -6.30 -1.19 -5.04
N SER A 69 -6.30 -0.30 -4.05
CA SER A 69 -5.13 0.51 -3.75
C SER A 69 -3.97 -0.33 -3.19
N MET A 70 -4.23 -1.26 -2.26
CA MET A 70 -3.19 -2.14 -1.71
C MET A 70 -2.65 -3.11 -2.75
N LEU A 71 -3.51 -3.69 -3.59
CA LEU A 71 -3.08 -4.56 -4.68
C LEU A 71 -2.27 -3.78 -5.73
N GLY A 72 -2.72 -2.59 -6.10
CA GLY A 72 -2.01 -1.72 -7.05
C GLY A 72 -0.64 -1.28 -6.49
N ALA A 73 -0.58 -0.91 -5.22
CA ALA A 73 0.65 -0.55 -4.53
C ALA A 73 1.64 -1.72 -4.47
N LEU A 74 1.17 -2.93 -4.11
CA LEU A 74 1.98 -4.14 -4.10
C LEU A 74 2.60 -4.44 -5.47
N LEU A 75 1.78 -4.42 -6.53
CA LEU A 75 2.26 -4.70 -7.88
C LEU A 75 3.27 -3.64 -8.34
N PHE A 76 2.99 -2.37 -8.06
CA PHE A 76 3.90 -1.27 -8.37
C PHE A 76 5.22 -1.38 -7.60
N GLY A 77 5.16 -1.60 -6.29
CA GLY A 77 6.35 -1.73 -5.43
C GLY A 77 7.19 -2.94 -5.81
N VAL A 78 6.58 -4.12 -5.98
CA VAL A 78 7.30 -5.33 -6.41
C VAL A 78 7.96 -5.13 -7.77
N TYR A 79 7.26 -4.55 -8.73
CA TYR A 79 7.83 -4.30 -10.05
C TYR A 79 9.04 -3.37 -10.00
N HIS A 80 8.93 -2.22 -9.31
CA HIS A 80 9.99 -1.22 -9.30
C HIS A 80 11.17 -1.56 -8.39
N HIS A 81 10.90 -2.19 -7.24
CA HIS A 81 11.96 -2.48 -6.27
C HIS A 81 12.66 -3.83 -6.49
N TYR A 82 12.03 -4.79 -7.20
CA TYR A 82 12.60 -6.14 -7.33
C TYR A 82 12.73 -6.65 -8.77
N VAL A 83 11.99 -6.09 -9.74
CA VAL A 83 11.97 -6.59 -11.13
C VAL A 83 12.68 -5.63 -12.08
N MET A 84 12.30 -4.35 -12.08
CA MET A 84 12.83 -3.35 -12.99
C MET A 84 14.24 -2.92 -12.58
N VAL A 85 15.21 -3.03 -13.51
CA VAL A 85 16.58 -2.51 -13.27
C VAL A 85 16.57 -0.98 -13.35
N SER A 86 16.72 -0.33 -12.19
CA SER A 86 16.70 1.13 -12.06
C SER A 86 17.32 1.54 -10.72
N PRO A 87 17.62 2.82 -10.47
CA PRO A 87 18.03 3.31 -9.15
C PRO A 87 17.05 3.02 -8.02
N ASP A 88 15.80 2.68 -8.34
CA ASP A 88 14.72 2.32 -7.43
C ASP A 88 14.70 0.81 -7.10
N ASN A 89 15.64 0.02 -7.62
CA ASN A 89 15.74 -1.41 -7.37
C ASN A 89 16.69 -1.69 -6.21
N VAL A 90 16.29 -2.55 -5.28
CA VAL A 90 17.06 -2.90 -4.07
C VAL A 90 18.46 -3.42 -4.35
N SER A 91 18.71 -3.98 -5.56
CA SER A 91 20.03 -4.47 -5.99
C SER A 91 20.84 -3.44 -6.77
N HIS A 92 20.29 -2.26 -7.08
CA HIS A 92 20.89 -1.25 -7.96
C HIS A 92 20.82 0.16 -7.35
N LEU A 93 20.74 0.26 -6.03
CA LEU A 93 20.65 1.53 -5.33
C LEU A 93 21.84 2.44 -5.67
N PRO A 94 21.62 3.76 -5.81
CA PRO A 94 22.69 4.72 -6.03
C PRO A 94 23.64 4.76 -4.84
N GLY A 95 24.87 5.25 -5.05
CA GLY A 95 25.83 5.46 -3.96
C GLY A 95 25.25 6.35 -2.85
N GLY A 96 25.60 6.07 -1.60
CA GLY A 96 25.07 6.83 -0.47
C GLY A 96 25.44 6.21 0.88
N ASN A 97 24.82 6.74 1.95
CA ASN A 97 25.03 6.22 3.29
C ASN A 97 24.42 4.81 3.43
N PRO A 98 25.20 3.82 3.94
CA PRO A 98 24.74 2.44 4.15
C PRO A 98 23.47 2.33 5.00
N ASP A 99 23.26 3.23 5.97
CA ASP A 99 22.05 3.23 6.80
C ASP A 99 20.78 3.47 5.98
N PHE A 100 20.85 4.38 4.99
CA PHE A 100 19.71 4.64 4.10
C PHE A 100 19.50 3.53 3.08
N HIS A 101 20.54 2.81 2.64
CA HIS A 101 20.39 1.59 1.86
C HIS A 101 19.64 0.52 2.66
N SER A 102 20.07 0.28 3.91
CA SER A 102 19.40 -0.67 4.81
C SER A 102 17.95 -0.26 5.07
N GLN A 103 17.69 1.04 5.30
CA GLN A 103 16.35 1.58 5.45
C GLN A 103 15.49 1.34 4.21
N PHE A 104 16.03 1.61 3.01
CA PHE A 104 15.31 1.42 1.75
C PHE A 104 14.91 -0.04 1.57
N ILE A 105 15.88 -0.97 1.66
CA ILE A 105 15.67 -2.41 1.45
C ILE A 105 14.66 -2.97 2.46
N SER A 106 14.84 -2.66 3.75
CA SER A 106 13.96 -3.17 4.80
C SER A 106 12.54 -2.59 4.70
N SER A 107 12.41 -1.29 4.44
CA SER A 107 11.10 -0.65 4.31
C SER A 107 10.36 -1.11 3.05
N ALA A 108 11.04 -1.31 1.92
CA ALA A 108 10.44 -1.88 0.71
C ALA A 108 9.84 -3.27 0.97
N ALA A 109 10.56 -4.14 1.70
CA ALA A 109 10.06 -5.47 2.06
C ALA A 109 8.88 -5.41 3.03
N ILE A 110 8.96 -4.54 4.05
CA ILE A 110 7.88 -4.35 5.03
C ILE A 110 6.61 -3.83 4.35
N ILE A 111 6.73 -2.85 3.44
CA ILE A 111 5.60 -2.30 2.71
C ILE A 111 4.96 -3.36 1.83
N ALA A 112 5.74 -4.11 1.04
CA ALA A 112 5.20 -5.17 0.19
C ALA A 112 4.44 -6.23 1.02
N PHE A 113 4.96 -6.61 2.19
CA PHE A 113 4.26 -7.50 3.11
C PHE A 113 2.96 -6.89 3.65
N LEU A 114 2.98 -5.63 4.09
CA LEU A 114 1.78 -4.93 4.58
C LEU A 114 0.71 -4.81 3.50
N GLU A 115 1.10 -4.50 2.27
CA GLU A 115 0.20 -4.38 1.12
C GLU A 115 -0.46 -5.73 0.79
N LEU A 116 0.33 -6.82 0.78
CA LEU A 116 -0.20 -8.17 0.58
C LEU A 116 -1.21 -8.54 1.68
N VAL A 117 -0.85 -8.37 2.95
CA VAL A 117 -1.74 -8.68 4.09
C VAL A 117 -2.99 -7.81 4.01
N SER A 118 -2.85 -6.53 3.71
CA SER A 118 -3.97 -5.58 3.60
C SER A 118 -4.93 -5.95 2.48
N ALA A 119 -4.41 -6.34 1.31
CA ALA A 119 -5.23 -6.80 0.19
C ALA A 119 -5.99 -8.08 0.54
N LEU A 120 -5.33 -9.06 1.18
CA LEU A 120 -5.97 -10.31 1.63
C LEU A 120 -7.07 -10.06 2.67
N VAL A 121 -6.82 -9.19 3.64
CA VAL A 121 -7.82 -8.82 4.66
C VAL A 121 -9.03 -8.14 4.02
N ALA A 122 -8.81 -7.20 3.08
CA ALA A 122 -9.91 -6.55 2.38
C ALA A 122 -10.71 -7.54 1.52
N ALA A 123 -10.04 -8.44 0.79
CA ALA A 123 -10.68 -9.49 0.01
C ALA A 123 -11.54 -10.41 0.88
N TYR A 124 -11.03 -10.82 2.05
CA TYR A 124 -11.79 -11.62 3.02
C TYR A 124 -13.06 -10.90 3.49
N TYR A 125 -12.99 -9.62 3.81
CA TYR A 125 -14.18 -8.87 4.22
C TYR A 125 -15.19 -8.67 3.09
N LEU A 126 -14.73 -8.44 1.86
CA LEU A 126 -15.59 -8.35 0.68
C LEU A 126 -16.33 -9.68 0.43
N TYR A 127 -15.61 -10.80 0.47
CA TYR A 127 -16.18 -12.13 0.35
C TYR A 127 -17.22 -12.41 1.44
N SER A 128 -16.88 -12.09 2.70
CA SER A 128 -17.78 -12.30 3.85
C SER A 128 -19.08 -11.47 3.76
N GLN A 129 -19.03 -10.28 3.15
CA GLN A 129 -20.24 -9.47 2.91
C GLN A 129 -21.13 -10.11 1.84
N GLN A 130 -20.54 -10.61 0.75
CA GLN A 130 -21.33 -11.28 -0.30
C GLN A 130 -22.01 -12.55 0.19
N ALA A 131 -21.29 -13.37 0.98
CA ALA A 131 -21.86 -14.58 1.56
C ALA A 131 -23.06 -14.30 2.47
N ARG A 132 -23.01 -13.24 3.29
CA ARG A 132 -24.15 -12.85 4.15
C ARG A 132 -25.36 -12.37 3.35
N SER A 133 -25.16 -11.54 2.32
CA SER A 133 -26.27 -11.05 1.50
C SER A 133 -26.98 -12.16 0.72
N GLN A 134 -26.30 -13.26 0.41
CA GLN A 134 -26.95 -14.44 -0.21
C GLN A 134 -27.80 -15.22 0.78
N VAL A 135 -27.37 -15.37 2.04
CA VAL A 135 -28.15 -16.04 3.08
C VAL A 135 -29.42 -15.27 3.45
N ASP A 136 -29.33 -13.93 3.49
CA ASP A 136 -30.49 -13.08 3.84
C ASP A 136 -31.52 -12.99 2.69
N ALA A 137 -31.19 -13.43 1.47
CA ALA A 137 -32.06 -13.44 0.30
C ALA A 137 -32.81 -14.76 0.07
N THR A 138 -32.50 -15.83 0.86
CA THR A 138 -33.16 -17.15 0.82
C THR A 138 -34.14 -17.33 1.96
#